data_420dfa7762fbe2ca225833125614c6f6
#
_entry.id   420dfa7762fbe2ca225833125614c6f6
#
_cell.length_a   1.000
_cell.length_b   1.000
_cell.length_c   1.000
_cell.angle_alpha   90.00
_cell.angle_beta   90.00
_cell.angle_gamma   90.00
#
_symmetry.space_group_name_H-M   'P 1'
#
loop_
_entity.id
_entity.type
_entity.pdbx_description
1 polymer ?
#
loop_
_entity_poly.entity_id
_entity_poly.type
_entity_poly.pdbx_seq_one_letter_code
_entity_poly.pdbx_strand_id
1 'polypeptide(L)'
;MFCTTSLFAQTQYEYIESDRLGSRELKIQLPRNYEENTEKFYPLILVLDGDFLFEIVAGNVDYTSYWDDMPEAIVVGVNQDGTRSDDLFVSDATFFPTQDGAKFYEFLGAELVPFLEENFRVGDFKVVVGHGESANFINFFSFRKAPLFQAYIALSPSMSPYMDTNLTERLKDLKSPLFYYMSTSSEDFREQRKEISELNIKLEVIESRCSFCYCTAN
;
A
#
# COMPACT_ATOMS: atom_id res chain seq x y z
N MET A 1 17.93 8.97 -37.01
CA MET A 1 16.96 8.22 -36.21
C MET A 1 16.83 8.98 -34.90
N PHE A 2 15.84 9.83 -34.75
CA PHE A 2 15.64 10.61 -33.52
C PHE A 2 15.01 9.65 -32.50
N CYS A 3 15.76 9.29 -31.48
CA CYS A 3 15.23 8.64 -30.29
C CYS A 3 14.46 9.74 -29.53
N THR A 4 13.15 9.74 -29.61
CA THR A 4 12.32 10.57 -28.74
C THR A 4 12.37 9.93 -27.36
N THR A 5 13.27 10.42 -26.50
CA THR A 5 13.20 10.12 -25.07
C THR A 5 11.86 10.62 -24.55
N SER A 6 11.05 9.72 -24.07
CA SER A 6 9.76 10.05 -23.47
C SER A 6 10.02 10.79 -22.15
N LEU A 7 9.74 12.10 -22.13
CA LEU A 7 9.95 12.99 -20.97
C LEU A 7 8.90 12.80 -19.86
N PHE A 8 8.01 11.84 -20.01
CA PHE A 8 6.91 11.59 -19.08
C PHE A 8 6.96 10.16 -18.54
N ALA A 9 6.60 10.00 -17.30
CA ALA A 9 6.32 8.67 -16.74
C ALA A 9 5.21 8.02 -17.58
N GLN A 10 5.44 6.76 -17.99
CA GLN A 10 4.48 5.99 -18.78
C GLN A 10 3.85 4.92 -17.91
N THR A 11 2.53 4.88 -17.88
CA THR A 11 1.80 3.77 -17.29
C THR A 11 1.81 2.61 -18.28
N GLN A 12 2.24 1.45 -17.83
CA GLN A 12 2.15 0.18 -18.56
C GLN A 12 1.22 -0.77 -17.82
N TYR A 13 0.61 -1.68 -18.58
CA TYR A 13 -0.26 -2.72 -18.05
C TYR A 13 0.44 -4.05 -18.17
N GLU A 14 0.46 -4.79 -17.06
CA GLU A 14 1.03 -6.12 -16.98
C GLU A 14 -0.01 -7.09 -16.42
N TYR A 15 0.13 -8.37 -16.74
CA TYR A 15 -0.71 -9.42 -16.19
C TYR A 15 0.18 -10.44 -15.49
N ILE A 16 -0.17 -10.75 -14.26
CA ILE A 16 0.46 -11.82 -13.49
C ILE A 16 -0.50 -13.00 -13.36
N GLU A 17 -0.04 -14.18 -13.75
CA GLU A 17 -0.78 -15.43 -13.54
C GLU A 17 -0.50 -15.94 -12.13
N SER A 18 -1.50 -15.89 -11.28
CA SER A 18 -1.42 -16.37 -9.91
C SER A 18 -1.94 -17.78 -9.78
N ASP A 19 -1.20 -18.65 -9.13
CA ASP A 19 -1.64 -20.00 -8.80
C ASP A 19 -2.85 -19.99 -7.84
N ARG A 20 -3.06 -18.87 -7.12
CA ARG A 20 -4.11 -18.71 -6.11
C ARG A 20 -5.37 -18.03 -6.63
N LEU A 21 -5.21 -17.08 -7.54
CA LEU A 21 -6.26 -16.12 -7.91
C LEU A 21 -6.55 -16.08 -9.41
N GLY A 22 -5.78 -16.82 -10.24
CA GLY A 22 -5.83 -16.66 -11.70
C GLY A 22 -5.16 -15.35 -12.14
N SER A 23 -5.52 -14.88 -13.33
CA SER A 23 -4.92 -13.69 -13.94
C SER A 23 -5.29 -12.42 -13.18
N ARG A 24 -4.29 -11.59 -12.87
CA ARG A 24 -4.45 -10.28 -12.22
C ARG A 24 -3.78 -9.19 -13.04
N GLU A 25 -4.52 -8.13 -13.32
CA GLU A 25 -4.00 -6.98 -14.03
C GLU A 25 -3.30 -6.02 -13.07
N LEU A 26 -2.15 -5.53 -13.50
CA LEU A 26 -1.35 -4.54 -12.81
C LEU A 26 -1.23 -3.28 -13.66
N LYS A 27 -1.30 -2.12 -13.04
CA LYS A 27 -0.87 -0.84 -13.62
C LYS A 27 0.49 -0.49 -13.05
N ILE A 28 1.49 -0.25 -13.88
CA ILE A 28 2.85 0.04 -13.43
C ILE A 28 3.30 1.37 -14.00
N GLN A 29 3.76 2.26 -13.13
CA GLN A 29 4.45 3.49 -13.53
C GLN A 29 5.91 3.42 -13.09
N LEU A 30 6.81 3.49 -14.06
CA LEU A 30 8.25 3.57 -13.83
C LEU A 30 8.69 5.04 -13.71
N PRO A 31 9.79 5.32 -12.99
CA PRO A 31 10.41 6.65 -12.96
C PRO A 31 10.78 7.15 -14.35
N ARG A 32 10.80 8.49 -14.54
CA ARG A 32 11.04 9.13 -15.84
C ARG A 32 12.34 8.69 -16.52
N ASN A 33 13.40 8.48 -15.77
CA ASN A 33 14.72 8.12 -16.28
C ASN A 33 15.07 6.66 -15.95
N TYR A 34 14.06 5.79 -15.82
CA TYR A 34 14.26 4.40 -15.43
C TYR A 34 15.23 3.67 -16.35
N GLU A 35 15.06 3.76 -17.67
CA GLU A 35 15.90 3.06 -18.65
C GLU A 35 17.33 3.59 -18.72
N GLU A 36 17.54 4.86 -18.39
CA GLU A 36 18.87 5.48 -18.41
C GLU A 36 19.70 5.14 -17.16
N ASN A 37 19.04 4.93 -16.03
CA ASN A 37 19.66 4.67 -14.72
C ASN A 37 19.68 3.19 -14.37
N THR A 38 20.40 2.37 -15.13
CA THR A 38 20.37 0.91 -15.02
C THR A 38 20.85 0.34 -13.68
N GLU A 39 21.68 1.09 -12.94
CA GLU A 39 22.23 0.68 -11.63
C GLU A 39 21.39 1.16 -10.43
N LYS A 40 20.38 2.00 -10.68
CA LYS A 40 19.56 2.57 -9.61
C LYS A 40 18.41 1.64 -9.25
N PHE A 41 18.24 1.38 -7.95
CA PHE A 41 17.05 0.72 -7.39
C PHE A 41 16.10 1.77 -6.80
N TYR A 42 14.83 1.49 -6.87
CA TYR A 42 13.77 2.44 -6.53
C TYR A 42 12.85 1.90 -5.44
N PRO A 43 12.36 2.74 -4.52
CA PRO A 43 11.26 2.37 -3.65
C PRO A 43 10.08 1.83 -4.45
N LEU A 44 9.37 0.84 -3.89
CA LEU A 44 8.11 0.35 -4.42
C LEU A 44 6.94 0.98 -3.67
N ILE A 45 5.96 1.49 -4.40
CA ILE A 45 4.69 1.93 -3.86
C ILE A 45 3.60 1.02 -4.43
N LEU A 46 3.12 0.07 -3.63
CA LEU A 46 2.05 -0.83 -3.98
C LEU A 46 0.70 -0.23 -3.59
N VAL A 47 -0.19 -0.08 -4.55
CA VAL A 47 -1.50 0.55 -4.39
C VAL A 47 -2.58 -0.50 -4.58
N LEU A 48 -3.32 -0.80 -3.52
CA LEU A 48 -4.54 -1.57 -3.62
C LEU A 48 -5.66 -0.69 -4.19
N ASP A 49 -6.74 -1.30 -4.67
CA ASP A 49 -7.78 -0.57 -5.42
C ASP A 49 -7.18 0.19 -6.63
N GLY A 50 -6.27 -0.44 -7.36
CA GLY A 50 -5.52 0.15 -8.48
C GLY A 50 -6.39 0.64 -9.63
N ASP A 51 -7.63 0.17 -9.72
CA ASP A 51 -8.61 0.62 -10.69
C ASP A 51 -9.02 2.09 -10.51
N PHE A 52 -8.98 2.64 -9.30
CA PHE A 52 -9.32 4.05 -9.04
C PHE A 52 -8.29 4.86 -8.23
N LEU A 53 -7.43 4.23 -7.43
CA LEU A 53 -6.40 4.94 -6.66
C LEU A 53 -5.10 5.16 -7.42
N PHE A 54 -4.78 4.29 -8.37
CA PHE A 54 -3.47 4.28 -9.01
C PHE A 54 -3.11 5.62 -9.63
N GLU A 55 -3.98 6.21 -10.45
CA GLU A 55 -3.70 7.45 -11.17
C GLU A 55 -3.44 8.63 -10.21
N ILE A 56 -4.14 8.66 -9.08
CA ILE A 56 -3.99 9.69 -8.05
C ILE A 56 -2.61 9.56 -7.40
N VAL A 57 -2.23 8.35 -6.99
CA VAL A 57 -0.94 8.09 -6.33
C VAL A 57 0.20 8.29 -7.31
N ALA A 58 0.12 7.67 -8.49
CA ALA A 58 1.15 7.74 -9.52
C ALA A 58 1.40 9.17 -10.00
N GLY A 59 0.35 9.95 -10.20
CA GLY A 59 0.46 11.38 -10.58
C GLY A 59 1.11 12.24 -9.49
N ASN A 60 0.78 11.99 -8.22
CA ASN A 60 1.43 12.69 -7.10
C ASN A 60 2.92 12.30 -6.98
N VAL A 61 3.25 11.03 -7.11
CA VAL A 61 4.64 10.55 -7.08
C VAL A 61 5.45 11.15 -8.23
N ASP A 62 4.92 11.16 -9.46
CA ASP A 62 5.58 11.75 -10.61
C ASP A 62 5.81 13.27 -10.42
N TYR A 63 4.80 13.97 -9.90
CA TYR A 63 4.89 15.41 -9.66
C TYR A 63 5.91 15.74 -8.57
N THR A 64 5.84 15.09 -7.41
CA THR A 64 6.71 15.41 -6.28
C THR A 64 8.16 14.97 -6.51
N SER A 65 8.38 13.83 -7.19
CA SER A 65 9.73 13.41 -7.56
C SER A 65 10.37 14.30 -8.64
N TYR A 66 9.57 14.91 -9.53
CA TYR A 66 10.07 15.87 -10.51
C TYR A 66 10.67 17.13 -9.84
N TRP A 67 10.15 17.53 -8.69
CA TRP A 67 10.62 18.70 -7.94
C TRP A 67 11.63 18.34 -6.83
N ASP A 68 12.12 17.11 -6.80
CA ASP A 68 13.03 16.59 -5.77
C ASP A 68 12.45 16.64 -4.32
N ASP A 69 11.12 16.75 -4.18
CA ASP A 69 10.45 16.75 -2.88
C ASP A 69 10.33 15.32 -2.29
N MET A 70 10.48 14.30 -3.16
CA MET A 70 10.56 12.89 -2.75
C MET A 70 11.44 12.10 -3.73
N PRO A 71 12.01 10.96 -3.31
CA PRO A 71 12.70 10.05 -4.22
C PRO A 71 11.77 9.53 -5.32
N GLU A 72 12.31 9.33 -6.52
CA GLU A 72 11.62 8.59 -7.57
C GLU A 72 11.27 7.18 -7.10
N ALA A 73 10.09 6.68 -7.45
CA ALA A 73 9.60 5.38 -7.04
C ALA A 73 8.89 4.64 -8.19
N ILE A 74 8.89 3.31 -8.12
CA ILE A 74 8.04 2.46 -8.96
C ILE A 74 6.67 2.40 -8.28
N VAL A 75 5.62 2.77 -9.00
CA VAL A 75 4.24 2.69 -8.50
C VAL A 75 3.53 1.53 -9.19
N VAL A 76 2.94 0.64 -8.41
CA VAL A 76 2.21 -0.53 -8.91
C VAL A 76 0.81 -0.54 -8.32
N GLY A 77 -0.20 -0.45 -9.18
CA GLY A 77 -1.60 -0.62 -8.81
C GLY A 77 -2.08 -2.04 -9.10
N VAL A 78 -2.73 -2.66 -8.12
CA VAL A 78 -3.39 -3.96 -8.31
C VAL A 78 -4.85 -3.69 -8.62
N ASN A 79 -5.28 -4.06 -9.84
CA ASN A 79 -6.69 -3.96 -10.22
C ASN A 79 -7.51 -5.01 -9.47
N GLN A 80 -8.60 -4.53 -8.85
CA GLN A 80 -9.53 -5.35 -8.07
C GLN A 80 -10.97 -5.24 -8.58
N ASP A 81 -11.16 -4.72 -9.78
CA ASP A 81 -12.50 -4.65 -10.38
C ASP A 81 -13.14 -6.04 -10.47
N GLY A 82 -14.35 -6.15 -9.91
CA GLY A 82 -15.10 -7.40 -9.83
C GLY A 82 -14.60 -8.42 -8.80
N THR A 83 -13.46 -8.22 -8.13
CA THR A 83 -12.92 -9.15 -7.11
C THR A 83 -12.71 -8.51 -5.75
N ARG A 84 -12.84 -7.20 -5.65
CA ARG A 84 -12.52 -6.40 -4.45
C ARG A 84 -13.15 -6.93 -3.17
N SER A 85 -14.44 -7.29 -3.23
CA SER A 85 -15.16 -7.79 -2.05
C SER A 85 -14.59 -9.11 -1.53
N ASP A 86 -14.16 -10.01 -2.42
CA ASP A 86 -13.60 -11.31 -2.04
C ASP A 86 -12.16 -11.16 -1.56
N ASP A 87 -11.37 -10.32 -2.25
CA ASP A 87 -9.97 -10.04 -1.94
C ASP A 87 -9.79 -9.38 -0.56
N LEU A 88 -10.72 -8.51 -0.15
CA LEU A 88 -10.57 -7.69 1.06
C LEU A 88 -11.45 -8.14 2.23
N PHE A 89 -12.29 -9.17 2.05
CA PHE A 89 -13.27 -9.54 3.07
C PHE A 89 -12.59 -10.11 4.31
N VAL A 90 -12.93 -9.48 5.44
CA VAL A 90 -12.53 -9.91 6.78
C VAL A 90 -13.72 -10.57 7.46
N SER A 91 -13.52 -11.74 8.05
CA SER A 91 -14.58 -12.50 8.73
C SER A 91 -14.96 -11.84 10.05
N ASP A 92 -16.24 -11.57 10.26
CA ASP A 92 -16.79 -11.07 11.53
C ASP A 92 -16.60 -12.07 12.69
N ALA A 93 -16.43 -13.35 12.39
CA ALA A 93 -16.28 -14.38 13.41
C ALA A 93 -14.82 -14.52 13.90
N THR A 94 -13.86 -14.29 13.02
CA THR A 94 -12.43 -14.51 13.32
C THR A 94 -11.62 -13.22 13.35
N PHE A 95 -12.15 -12.14 12.78
CA PHE A 95 -11.50 -10.84 12.57
C PHE A 95 -10.22 -10.90 11.72
N PHE A 96 -10.07 -11.98 10.94
CA PHE A 96 -9.00 -12.19 9.97
C PHE A 96 -9.57 -12.28 8.55
N PRO A 97 -8.74 -12.09 7.51
CA PRO A 97 -9.17 -12.30 6.13
C PRO A 97 -9.82 -13.67 5.95
N THR A 98 -10.90 -13.72 5.15
CA THR A 98 -11.52 -14.99 4.75
C THR A 98 -10.56 -15.85 3.94
N GLN A 99 -11.00 -17.04 3.53
CA GLN A 99 -10.17 -17.90 2.70
C GLN A 99 -9.71 -17.20 1.40
N ASP A 100 -10.57 -16.40 0.75
CA ASP A 100 -10.22 -15.68 -0.48
C ASP A 100 -9.36 -14.45 -0.17
N GLY A 101 -9.66 -13.70 0.89
CA GLY A 101 -8.79 -12.65 1.40
C GLY A 101 -7.41 -13.16 1.82
N ALA A 102 -7.31 -14.36 2.39
CA ALA A 102 -6.02 -14.99 2.69
C ALA A 102 -5.23 -15.36 1.44
N LYS A 103 -5.90 -15.84 0.36
CA LYS A 103 -5.25 -16.06 -0.93
C LYS A 103 -4.72 -14.75 -1.53
N PHE A 104 -5.50 -13.67 -1.44
CA PHE A 104 -5.07 -12.35 -1.91
C PHE A 104 -3.89 -11.82 -1.08
N TYR A 105 -3.92 -11.99 0.24
CA TYR A 105 -2.79 -11.66 1.11
C TYR A 105 -1.51 -12.42 0.72
N GLU A 106 -1.62 -13.73 0.46
CA GLU A 106 -0.50 -14.57 0.03
C GLU A 106 -0.03 -14.21 -1.39
N PHE A 107 -0.96 -13.91 -2.31
CA PHE A 107 -0.63 -13.44 -3.66
C PHE A 107 0.25 -12.18 -3.59
N LEU A 108 -0.17 -11.17 -2.82
CA LEU A 108 0.61 -9.93 -2.69
C LEU A 108 2.01 -10.18 -2.13
N GLY A 109 2.13 -11.02 -1.10
CA GLY A 109 3.38 -11.21 -0.38
C GLY A 109 4.29 -12.31 -0.92
N ALA A 110 3.77 -13.30 -1.62
CA ALA A 110 4.51 -14.48 -2.05
C ALA A 110 4.62 -14.63 -3.58
N GLU A 111 3.79 -13.90 -4.34
CA GLU A 111 3.83 -13.93 -5.80
C GLU A 111 4.13 -12.54 -6.37
N LEU A 112 3.32 -11.53 -6.05
CA LEU A 112 3.43 -10.21 -6.66
C LEU A 112 4.72 -9.47 -6.27
N VAL A 113 5.02 -9.33 -4.97
CA VAL A 113 6.23 -8.61 -4.56
C VAL A 113 7.50 -9.29 -5.08
N PRO A 114 7.68 -10.63 -4.99
CA PRO A 114 8.80 -11.31 -5.63
C PRO A 114 8.86 -11.12 -7.15
N PHE A 115 7.72 -11.17 -7.85
CA PHE A 115 7.66 -10.91 -9.29
C PHE A 115 8.17 -9.50 -9.63
N LEU A 116 7.76 -8.50 -8.84
CA LEU A 116 8.21 -7.12 -9.05
C LEU A 116 9.72 -6.95 -8.76
N GLU A 117 10.24 -7.62 -7.73
CA GLU A 117 11.67 -7.61 -7.38
C GLU A 117 12.53 -8.31 -8.46
N GLU A 118 11.99 -9.33 -9.13
CA GLU A 118 12.70 -10.08 -10.17
C GLU A 118 12.71 -9.32 -11.51
N ASN A 119 11.61 -8.63 -11.85
CA ASN A 119 11.42 -8.01 -13.17
C ASN A 119 11.73 -6.52 -13.21
N PHE A 120 11.78 -5.85 -12.05
CA PHE A 120 12.04 -4.41 -11.94
C PHE A 120 13.11 -4.13 -10.88
N ARG A 121 13.77 -2.99 -10.98
CA ARG A 121 14.79 -2.56 -9.99
C ARG A 121 14.15 -2.02 -8.72
N VAL A 122 13.44 -2.89 -8.01
CA VAL A 122 12.79 -2.61 -6.71
C VAL A 122 13.84 -2.67 -5.61
N GLY A 123 13.93 -1.61 -4.80
CA GLY A 123 14.79 -1.54 -3.62
C GLY A 123 14.13 -2.08 -2.35
N ASP A 124 14.86 -1.99 -1.25
CA ASP A 124 14.41 -2.54 0.04
C ASP A 124 13.21 -1.81 0.64
N PHE A 125 13.03 -0.52 0.34
CA PHE A 125 11.95 0.28 0.90
C PHE A 125 10.66 0.11 0.11
N LYS A 126 9.65 -0.45 0.76
CA LYS A 126 8.34 -0.73 0.18
C LYS A 126 7.24 -0.04 0.96
N VAL A 127 6.36 0.62 0.23
CA VAL A 127 5.18 1.32 0.75
C VAL A 127 3.93 0.57 0.26
N VAL A 128 2.91 0.49 1.10
CA VAL A 128 1.59 0.01 0.69
C VAL A 128 0.54 1.08 0.95
N VAL A 129 -0.37 1.26 0.00
CA VAL A 129 -1.44 2.25 0.03
C VAL A 129 -2.78 1.55 -0.09
N GLY A 130 -3.75 1.94 0.72
CA GLY A 130 -5.13 1.47 0.63
C GLY A 130 -6.13 2.53 1.09
N HIS A 131 -7.40 2.36 0.69
CA HIS A 131 -8.51 3.22 1.06
C HIS A 131 -9.70 2.41 1.58
N GLY A 132 -10.32 2.86 2.68
CA GLY A 132 -11.48 2.17 3.25
C GLY A 132 -11.13 0.73 3.69
N GLU A 133 -11.74 -0.27 3.07
CA GLU A 133 -11.51 -1.70 3.37
C GLU A 133 -10.08 -2.14 3.02
N SER A 134 -9.53 -1.67 1.89
CA SER A 134 -8.13 -1.98 1.56
C SER A 134 -7.14 -1.34 2.53
N ALA A 135 -7.48 -0.14 3.08
CA ALA A 135 -6.68 0.47 4.14
C ALA A 135 -6.73 -0.34 5.45
N ASN A 136 -7.83 -1.01 5.76
CA ASN A 136 -7.89 -1.98 6.85
C ASN A 136 -7.07 -3.24 6.52
N PHE A 137 -7.20 -3.75 5.29
CA PHE A 137 -6.55 -4.98 4.84
C PHE A 137 -5.02 -4.88 4.87
N ILE A 138 -4.43 -3.77 4.46
CA ILE A 138 -2.96 -3.62 4.46
C ILE A 138 -2.35 -3.79 5.87
N ASN A 139 -3.10 -3.52 6.95
CA ASN A 139 -2.63 -3.68 8.32
C ASN A 139 -2.21 -5.11 8.66
N PHE A 140 -2.81 -6.13 8.01
CA PHE A 140 -2.45 -7.53 8.24
C PHE A 140 -0.99 -7.84 7.89
N PHE A 141 -0.36 -7.08 7.00
CA PHE A 141 1.05 -7.25 6.67
C PHE A 141 2.00 -6.83 7.80
N SER A 142 1.54 -5.95 8.71
CA SER A 142 2.31 -5.56 9.89
C SER A 142 2.44 -6.69 10.92
N PHE A 143 1.50 -7.67 10.92
CA PHE A 143 1.49 -8.80 11.85
C PHE A 143 2.52 -9.88 11.51
N ARG A 144 3.16 -9.83 10.34
CA ARG A 144 4.28 -10.73 10.02
C ARG A 144 5.44 -10.49 10.97
N LYS A 145 6.22 -11.55 11.24
CA LYS A 145 7.44 -11.45 12.07
C LYS A 145 8.38 -10.34 11.56
N ALA A 146 8.56 -10.26 10.25
CA ALA A 146 9.17 -9.13 9.56
C ALA A 146 8.10 -8.53 8.65
N PRO A 147 7.68 -7.27 8.87
CA PRO A 147 6.73 -6.59 8.01
C PRO A 147 7.22 -6.58 6.55
N LEU A 148 6.31 -6.83 5.61
CA LEU A 148 6.63 -6.81 4.18
C LEU A 148 6.90 -5.38 3.70
N PHE A 149 6.22 -4.41 4.29
CA PHE A 149 6.31 -3.00 3.96
C PHE A 149 6.93 -2.21 5.12
N GLN A 150 7.70 -1.17 4.81
CA GLN A 150 8.28 -0.25 5.77
C GLN A 150 7.40 0.98 5.99
N ALA A 151 6.46 1.23 5.06
CA ALA A 151 5.48 2.31 5.21
C ALA A 151 4.08 1.85 4.81
N TYR A 152 3.09 2.33 5.56
CA TYR A 152 1.67 2.07 5.37
C TYR A 152 0.95 3.41 5.21
N ILE A 153 0.16 3.55 4.15
CA ILE A 153 -0.68 4.72 3.91
C ILE A 153 -2.13 4.25 3.91
N ALA A 154 -2.80 4.46 5.03
CA ALA A 154 -4.16 4.05 5.28
C ALA A 154 -5.10 5.25 5.15
N LEU A 155 -5.80 5.36 4.03
CA LEU A 155 -6.73 6.45 3.73
C LEU A 155 -8.14 6.05 4.19
N SER A 156 -8.72 6.80 5.12
CA SER A 156 -10.06 6.56 5.67
C SER A 156 -10.34 5.08 5.97
N PRO A 157 -9.49 4.39 6.77
CA PRO A 157 -9.61 2.94 6.96
C PRO A 157 -10.93 2.54 7.62
N SER A 158 -11.61 1.55 7.03
CA SER A 158 -12.77 0.87 7.62
C SER A 158 -12.29 -0.25 8.52
N MET A 159 -11.99 0.08 9.78
CA MET A 159 -11.33 -0.83 10.71
C MET A 159 -12.20 -2.04 11.05
N SER A 160 -11.64 -3.24 10.93
CA SER A 160 -12.26 -4.45 11.48
C SER A 160 -12.19 -4.46 13.01
N PRO A 161 -13.12 -5.16 13.70
CA PRO A 161 -13.10 -5.24 15.15
C PRO A 161 -11.72 -5.65 15.71
N TYR A 162 -11.29 -4.98 16.76
CA TYR A 162 -9.99 -5.20 17.43
C TYR A 162 -8.74 -4.87 16.59
N MET A 163 -8.87 -4.40 15.34
CA MET A 163 -7.70 -4.04 14.54
C MET A 163 -6.87 -2.96 15.23
N ASP A 164 -7.50 -1.96 15.80
CA ASP A 164 -6.86 -0.87 16.54
C ASP A 164 -5.99 -1.37 17.70
N THR A 165 -6.52 -2.30 18.48
CA THR A 165 -5.82 -2.89 19.63
C THR A 165 -4.68 -3.80 19.17
N ASN A 166 -4.95 -4.69 18.22
CA ASN A 166 -3.96 -5.62 17.70
C ASN A 166 -2.80 -4.90 17.00
N LEU A 167 -3.12 -3.88 16.19
CA LEU A 167 -2.11 -3.06 15.52
C LEU A 167 -1.26 -2.29 16.54
N THR A 168 -1.89 -1.69 17.55
CA THR A 168 -1.18 -0.97 18.61
C THR A 168 -0.22 -1.88 19.38
N GLU A 169 -0.65 -3.07 19.77
CA GLU A 169 0.20 -4.05 20.46
C GLU A 169 1.34 -4.50 19.56
N ARG A 170 1.04 -4.79 18.30
CA ARG A 170 2.05 -5.23 17.33
C ARG A 170 3.12 -4.19 17.08
N LEU A 171 2.75 -2.93 16.93
CA LEU A 171 3.68 -1.84 16.67
C LEU A 171 4.62 -1.56 17.85
N LYS A 172 4.17 -1.79 19.10
CA LYS A 172 5.04 -1.76 20.29
C LYS A 172 6.17 -2.78 20.24
N ASP A 173 5.90 -3.94 19.67
CA ASP A 173 6.83 -5.07 19.63
C ASP A 173 7.77 -5.05 18.42
N LEU A 174 7.55 -4.16 17.45
CA LEU A 174 8.39 -4.06 16.28
C LEU A 174 9.80 -3.60 16.64
N LYS A 175 10.78 -4.31 16.08
CA LYS A 175 12.22 -3.99 16.27
C LYS A 175 12.75 -3.04 15.20
N SER A 176 12.13 -3.02 14.03
CA SER A 176 12.50 -2.16 12.90
C SER A 176 11.60 -0.94 12.83
N PRO A 177 12.13 0.21 12.39
CA PRO A 177 11.31 1.40 12.15
C PRO A 177 10.20 1.10 11.13
N LEU A 178 9.02 1.65 11.38
CA LEU A 178 7.87 1.58 10.48
C LEU A 178 7.26 2.98 10.40
N PHE A 179 6.91 3.40 9.19
CA PHE A 179 6.14 4.62 8.96
C PHE A 179 4.66 4.26 8.79
N TYR A 180 3.79 4.94 9.52
CA TYR A 180 2.35 4.74 9.39
C TYR A 180 1.63 6.08 9.24
N TYR A 181 1.04 6.29 8.07
CA TYR A 181 0.18 7.44 7.79
C TYR A 181 -1.27 7.01 7.81
N MET A 182 -2.10 7.82 8.45
CA MET A 182 -3.54 7.60 8.50
C MET A 182 -4.27 8.92 8.26
N SER A 183 -5.35 8.87 7.51
CA SER A 183 -6.22 10.03 7.29
C SER A 183 -7.69 9.69 7.51
N THR A 184 -8.49 10.71 7.75
CA THR A 184 -9.96 10.66 7.75
C THR A 184 -10.52 11.91 7.09
N SER A 185 -11.75 11.81 6.58
CA SER A 185 -12.49 12.88 5.95
C SER A 185 -13.74 13.25 6.78
N SER A 186 -14.23 14.47 6.61
CA SER A 186 -15.54 14.89 7.17
C SER A 186 -16.71 14.06 6.62
N GLU A 187 -16.54 13.48 5.42
CA GLU A 187 -17.54 12.65 4.74
C GLU A 187 -17.52 11.19 5.20
N ASP A 188 -16.49 10.77 5.95
CA ASP A 188 -16.45 9.42 6.54
C ASP A 188 -17.56 9.24 7.58
N PHE A 189 -18.02 8.02 7.77
CA PHE A 189 -18.99 7.72 8.82
C PHE A 189 -18.49 8.13 10.20
N ARG A 190 -19.38 8.60 11.04
CA ARG A 190 -19.04 9.10 12.38
C ARG A 190 -18.31 8.07 13.23
N GLU A 191 -18.75 6.82 13.19
CA GLU A 191 -18.14 5.70 13.89
C GLU A 191 -16.72 5.46 13.39
N GLN A 192 -16.51 5.43 12.10
CA GLN A 192 -15.20 5.27 11.46
C GLN A 192 -14.23 6.39 11.88
N ARG A 193 -14.66 7.65 11.82
CA ARG A 193 -13.85 8.78 12.28
C ARG A 193 -13.45 8.66 13.75
N LYS A 194 -14.36 8.17 14.58
CA LYS A 194 -14.10 7.95 16.01
C LYS A 194 -13.05 6.87 16.21
N GLU A 195 -13.18 5.72 15.55
CA GLU A 195 -12.23 4.61 15.61
C GLU A 195 -10.82 5.04 15.15
N ILE A 196 -10.74 5.78 14.04
CA ILE A 196 -9.48 6.33 13.52
C ILE A 196 -8.85 7.29 14.54
N SER A 197 -9.63 8.18 15.14
CA SER A 197 -9.15 9.11 16.16
C SER A 197 -8.67 8.40 17.42
N GLU A 198 -9.37 7.37 17.87
CA GLU A 198 -8.97 6.55 19.01
C GLU A 198 -7.67 5.78 18.74
N LEU A 199 -7.52 5.22 17.52
CA LEU A 199 -6.28 4.59 17.09
C LEU A 199 -5.13 5.60 17.08
N ASN A 200 -5.33 6.80 16.51
CA ASN A 200 -4.30 7.83 16.49
C ASN A 200 -3.79 8.16 17.90
N ILE A 201 -4.70 8.35 18.86
CA ILE A 201 -4.32 8.61 20.26
C ILE A 201 -3.49 7.45 20.83
N LYS A 202 -3.86 6.19 20.54
CA LYS A 202 -3.10 5.02 20.99
C LYS A 202 -1.70 4.97 20.37
N LEU A 203 -1.57 5.36 19.10
CA LEU A 203 -0.31 5.35 18.36
C LEU A 203 0.63 6.48 18.83
N GLU A 204 0.13 7.66 19.14
CA GLU A 204 0.92 8.78 19.69
C GLU A 204 1.65 8.40 21.00
N VAL A 205 1.10 7.48 21.78
CA VAL A 205 1.71 7.00 23.04
C VAL A 205 2.90 6.05 22.77
N ILE A 206 3.04 5.51 21.56
CA ILE A 206 4.08 4.52 21.21
C ILE A 206 5.39 5.18 20.75
N GLU A 207 5.59 6.40 20.98
CA GLU A 207 6.53 7.43 20.50
C GLU A 207 7.97 7.05 20.12
N SER A 208 8.48 5.86 20.25
CA SER A 208 9.94 5.68 20.13
C SER A 208 10.46 4.93 18.88
N ARG A 209 9.60 4.31 18.06
CA ARG A 209 10.05 3.44 16.97
C ARG A 209 9.26 3.55 15.66
N CYS A 210 8.14 4.25 15.66
CA CYS A 210 7.31 4.44 14.48
C CYS A 210 7.08 5.93 14.24
N SER A 211 7.15 6.36 13.00
CA SER A 211 6.73 7.71 12.63
C SER A 211 5.25 7.65 12.24
N PHE A 212 4.41 8.36 12.98
CA PHE A 212 2.98 8.45 12.69
C PHE A 212 2.64 9.83 12.14
N CYS A 213 1.78 9.87 11.16
CA CYS A 213 1.19 11.09 10.65
C CYS A 213 -0.32 10.89 10.50
N TYR A 214 -1.07 11.81 11.06
CA TYR A 214 -2.53 11.81 11.01
C TYR A 214 -3.02 13.10 10.35
N CYS A 215 -3.96 12.99 9.45
CA CYS A 215 -4.56 14.13 8.76
C CYS A 215 -6.09 14.03 8.78
N THR A 216 -6.76 15.14 9.06
CA THR A 216 -8.21 15.30 8.89
C THR A 216 -8.45 16.22 7.70
N ALA A 217 -9.17 15.74 6.68
CA ALA A 217 -9.67 16.59 5.62
C ALA A 217 -11.06 17.15 6.00
N ASN A 218 -11.22 18.47 5.87
CA ASN A 218 -12.48 19.18 6.08
C ASN A 218 -13.28 19.25 4.79
#